data_72060b038f1b56a920a2c8d359db0305
#
_entry.id   72060b038f1b56a920a2c8d359db0305
#
_cell.length_a   1.000
_cell.length_b   1.000
_cell.length_c   1.000
_cell.angle_alpha   90.00
_cell.angle_beta   90.00
_cell.angle_gamma   90.00
#
_symmetry.space_group_name_H-M   'P 1'
#
loop_
_entity.id
_entity.type
_entity.pdbx_description
1 polymer ?
#
loop_
_entity_poly.entity_id
_entity_poly.type
_entity_poly.pdbx_seq_one_letter_code
_entity_poly.pdbx_strand_id
1 'polypeptide(L)'
;MNSLIFLDQFDLKYQKVASAMIVDKKFIKELAERKKYTFISTGMTKKSDIDFAVKTFNDADCPFELMHCVSTYPMRVEDANLLTIRALQKEYRCKVGYSGHEVGIATSLAASLLNISSLERHITLDRSM
;
A
#
# COMPACT_ATOMS: atom_id res chain seq x y z
N MET A 1 4.37 -15.09 9.67
CA MET A 1 5.71 -15.73 9.61
C MET A 1 5.78 -16.81 8.55
N ASN A 2 5.03 -17.92 8.67
CA ASN A 2 5.09 -19.02 7.71
C ASN A 2 4.88 -18.62 6.24
N SER A 3 4.00 -17.65 5.99
CA SER A 3 3.75 -17.15 4.62
C SER A 3 4.95 -16.44 4.01
N LEU A 4 5.73 -15.69 4.79
CA LEU A 4 6.95 -15.03 4.29
C LEU A 4 8.02 -16.05 3.92
N ILE A 5 8.25 -17.04 4.81
CA ILE A 5 9.19 -18.14 4.55
C ILE A 5 8.78 -18.93 3.30
N PHE A 6 7.47 -19.16 3.12
CA PHE A 6 6.94 -19.78 1.91
C PHE A 6 7.22 -18.94 0.66
N LEU A 7 6.97 -17.63 0.73
CA LEU A 7 7.20 -16.72 -0.39
C LEU A 7 8.69 -16.53 -0.73
N ASP A 8 9.58 -16.71 0.24
CA ASP A 8 11.03 -16.65 0.00
C ASP A 8 11.55 -17.75 -0.95
N GLN A 9 10.76 -18.81 -1.19
CA GLN A 9 11.06 -19.85 -2.17
C GLN A 9 10.91 -19.38 -3.63
N PHE A 10 10.26 -18.23 -3.85
CA PHE A 10 10.02 -17.66 -5.16
C PHE A 10 10.85 -16.39 -5.35
N ASP A 11 11.38 -16.18 -6.53
CA ASP A 11 12.11 -14.94 -6.88
C ASP A 11 11.13 -13.79 -7.14
N LEU A 12 10.43 -13.35 -6.10
CA LEU A 12 9.50 -12.23 -6.18
C LEU A 12 10.28 -10.92 -6.08
N LYS A 13 10.08 -10.04 -7.08
CA LYS A 13 10.70 -8.70 -7.12
C LYS A 13 10.10 -7.73 -6.13
N TYR A 14 8.82 -7.92 -5.78
CA TYR A 14 8.03 -6.99 -5.00
C TYR A 14 7.39 -7.66 -3.80
N GLN A 15 7.13 -6.85 -2.78
CA GLN A 15 6.39 -7.25 -1.59
C GLN A 15 5.17 -6.35 -1.42
N LYS A 16 4.13 -6.85 -0.75
CA LYS A 16 2.91 -6.09 -0.45
C LYS A 16 2.55 -6.22 1.02
N VAL A 17 2.35 -5.06 1.65
CA VAL A 17 1.74 -4.94 2.98
C VAL A 17 0.29 -4.51 2.80
N ALA A 18 -0.64 -5.40 3.11
CA ALA A 18 -2.06 -5.04 3.18
C ALA A 18 -2.32 -4.07 4.34
N SER A 19 -3.35 -3.22 4.21
CA SER A 19 -3.68 -2.22 5.23
C SER A 19 -3.81 -2.79 6.64
N ALA A 20 -4.45 -3.95 6.78
CA ALA A 20 -4.60 -4.61 8.08
C ALA A 20 -3.29 -5.12 8.69
N MET A 21 -2.24 -5.29 7.91
CA MET A 21 -0.97 -5.85 8.36
C MET A 21 0.06 -4.81 8.78
N ILE A 22 -0.16 -3.54 8.49
CA ILE A 22 0.79 -2.45 8.82
C ILE A 22 0.99 -2.30 10.34
N VAL A 23 0.01 -2.72 11.14
CA VAL A 23 0.05 -2.67 12.61
C VAL A 23 0.93 -3.77 13.22
N ASP A 24 1.26 -4.82 12.47
CA ASP A 24 2.15 -5.90 12.92
C ASP A 24 3.61 -5.46 12.78
N LYS A 25 4.14 -4.89 13.85
CA LYS A 25 5.51 -4.36 13.90
C LYS A 25 6.59 -5.39 13.58
N LYS A 26 6.37 -6.66 13.96
CA LYS A 26 7.31 -7.74 13.68
C LYS A 26 7.33 -8.05 12.19
N PHE A 27 6.15 -8.17 11.60
CA PHE A 27 5.99 -8.39 10.15
C PHE A 27 6.63 -7.26 9.33
N ILE A 28 6.42 -5.98 9.73
CA ILE A 28 7.01 -4.82 9.06
C ILE A 28 8.54 -4.88 9.09
N LYS A 29 9.16 -5.20 10.25
CA LYS A 29 10.62 -5.33 10.38
C LYS A 29 11.17 -6.43 9.47
N GLU A 30 10.54 -7.60 9.47
CA GLU A 30 10.98 -8.73 8.66
C GLU A 30 10.88 -8.48 7.16
N LEU A 31 9.86 -7.73 6.72
CA LEU A 31 9.77 -7.32 5.32
C LEU A 31 10.88 -6.33 4.95
N ALA A 32 11.16 -5.35 5.80
CA ALA A 32 12.21 -4.36 5.56
C ALA A 32 13.61 -5.02 5.46
N GLU A 33 13.89 -6.04 6.28
CA GLU A 33 15.14 -6.80 6.24
C GLU A 33 15.37 -7.54 4.90
N ARG A 34 14.31 -7.88 4.17
CA ARG A 34 14.40 -8.52 2.86
C ARG A 34 14.86 -7.60 1.74
N LYS A 35 14.82 -6.28 1.95
CA LYS A 35 15.28 -5.24 1.01
C LYS A 35 14.65 -5.32 -0.39
N LYS A 36 13.46 -5.93 -0.51
CA LYS A 36 12.69 -5.95 -1.74
C LYS A 36 11.77 -4.74 -1.81
N TYR A 37 11.55 -4.18 -3.00
CA TYR A 37 10.61 -3.07 -3.17
C TYR A 37 9.22 -3.40 -2.63
N THR A 38 8.71 -2.58 -1.69
CA THR A 38 7.51 -2.91 -0.93
C THR A 38 6.43 -1.85 -1.12
N PHE A 39 5.23 -2.30 -1.51
CA PHE A 39 4.00 -1.50 -1.53
C PHE A 39 3.31 -1.58 -0.17
N ILE A 40 3.14 -0.45 0.53
CA ILE A 40 2.57 -0.40 1.89
C ILE A 40 1.22 0.31 1.85
N SER A 41 0.12 -0.42 1.95
CA SER A 41 -1.23 0.15 2.00
C SER A 41 -1.53 0.77 3.36
N THR A 42 -2.18 1.96 3.32
CA THR A 42 -2.43 2.81 4.49
C THR A 42 -3.92 2.94 4.86
N GLY A 43 -4.80 2.12 4.29
CA GLY A 43 -6.22 2.12 4.62
C GLY A 43 -6.47 1.70 6.07
N MET A 44 -7.49 2.30 6.73
CA MET A 44 -7.87 2.08 8.14
C MET A 44 -6.70 2.03 9.14
N THR A 45 -5.68 2.83 8.88
CA THR A 45 -4.41 2.84 9.63
C THR A 45 -4.26 4.15 10.40
N LYS A 46 -3.73 4.07 11.61
CA LYS A 46 -3.36 5.27 12.38
C LYS A 46 -2.06 5.85 11.85
N LYS A 47 -1.92 7.18 11.98
CA LYS A 47 -0.68 7.87 11.61
C LYS A 47 0.56 7.24 12.27
N SER A 48 0.49 6.90 13.55
CA SER A 48 1.60 6.27 14.28
C SER A 48 2.09 4.95 13.69
N ASP A 49 1.20 4.19 13.03
CA ASP A 49 1.58 2.93 12.40
C ASP A 49 2.26 3.18 11.06
N ILE A 50 1.82 4.20 10.31
CA ILE A 50 2.50 4.66 9.09
C ILE A 50 3.89 5.19 9.45
N ASP A 51 4.00 6.05 10.47
CA ASP A 51 5.27 6.61 10.95
C ASP A 51 6.27 5.48 11.30
N PHE A 52 5.79 4.46 12.02
CA PHE A 52 6.60 3.29 12.37
C PHE A 52 7.07 2.52 11.12
N ALA A 53 6.17 2.25 10.17
CA ALA A 53 6.52 1.53 8.96
C ALA A 53 7.54 2.31 8.13
N VAL A 54 7.28 3.59 7.86
CA VAL A 54 8.20 4.46 7.09
C VAL A 54 9.58 4.52 7.74
N LYS A 55 9.62 4.74 9.07
CA LYS A 55 10.91 4.73 9.79
C LYS A 55 11.63 3.40 9.66
N THR A 56 10.94 2.28 9.81
CA THR A 56 11.54 0.93 9.75
C THR A 56 12.14 0.65 8.38
N PHE A 57 11.42 1.01 7.30
CA PHE A 57 11.93 0.81 5.94
C PHE A 57 13.10 1.73 5.59
N ASN A 58 13.07 2.98 6.07
CA ASN A 58 14.20 3.92 5.91
C ASN A 58 15.43 3.46 6.69
N ASP A 59 15.27 3.06 7.97
CA ASP A 59 16.38 2.56 8.80
C ASP A 59 17.04 1.30 8.19
N ALA A 60 16.25 0.47 7.51
CA ALA A 60 16.73 -0.72 6.82
C ALA A 60 17.28 -0.45 5.41
N ASP A 61 17.23 0.79 4.91
CA ASP A 61 17.54 1.12 3.51
C ASP A 61 16.79 0.19 2.52
N CYS A 62 15.51 -0.05 2.80
CA CYS A 62 14.63 -0.89 1.99
C CYS A 62 13.71 -0.02 1.12
N PRO A 63 13.71 -0.19 -0.21
CA PRO A 63 12.88 0.64 -1.08
C PRO A 63 11.39 0.34 -0.88
N PHE A 64 10.58 1.41 -0.78
CA PHE A 64 9.13 1.27 -0.60
C PHE A 64 8.37 2.43 -1.22
N GLU A 65 7.06 2.25 -1.31
CA GLU A 65 6.10 3.32 -1.52
C GLU A 65 4.85 3.11 -0.65
N LEU A 66 4.20 4.19 -0.27
CA LEU A 66 2.91 4.14 0.39
C LEU A 66 1.80 4.03 -0.65
N MET A 67 0.71 3.32 -0.30
CA MET A 67 -0.46 3.19 -1.14
C MET A 67 -1.67 3.79 -0.43
N HIS A 68 -2.18 4.95 -0.90
CA HIS A 68 -3.45 5.43 -0.41
C HIS A 68 -4.56 4.47 -0.80
N CYS A 69 -5.38 4.06 0.15
CA CYS A 69 -6.57 3.26 -0.11
C CYS A 69 -7.64 3.47 0.97
N VAL A 70 -8.87 3.13 0.62
CA VAL A 70 -10.00 3.04 1.54
C VAL A 70 -10.39 1.58 1.65
N SER A 71 -10.47 1.03 2.87
CA SER A 71 -10.57 -0.42 3.11
C SER A 71 -11.99 -0.95 3.16
N THR A 72 -12.95 -0.29 2.51
CA THR A 72 -14.31 -0.81 2.26
C THR A 72 -14.38 -1.44 0.87
N TYR A 73 -15.13 -2.53 0.73
CA TYR A 73 -15.29 -3.31 -0.49
C TYR A 73 -16.76 -3.54 -0.82
N PRO A 74 -17.32 -2.90 -1.87
CA PRO A 74 -16.71 -1.84 -2.65
C PRO A 74 -16.59 -0.52 -1.86
N MET A 75 -15.62 0.31 -2.24
CA MET A 75 -15.50 1.67 -1.73
C MET A 75 -16.52 2.59 -2.40
N ARG A 76 -17.17 3.47 -1.63
CA ARG A 76 -17.97 4.56 -2.19
C ARG A 76 -17.06 5.65 -2.73
N VAL A 77 -17.42 6.23 -3.87
CA VAL A 77 -16.62 7.28 -4.53
C VAL A 77 -16.42 8.52 -3.63
N GLU A 78 -17.42 8.86 -2.83
CA GLU A 78 -17.39 9.97 -1.88
C GLU A 78 -16.33 9.78 -0.78
N ASP A 79 -15.99 8.53 -0.45
CA ASP A 79 -15.04 8.19 0.59
C ASP A 79 -13.58 8.16 0.09
N ALA A 80 -13.36 8.36 -1.21
CA ALA A 80 -12.05 8.20 -1.86
C ALA A 80 -10.94 9.09 -1.28
N ASN A 81 -11.27 10.31 -0.83
CA ASN A 81 -10.34 11.25 -0.19
C ASN A 81 -8.98 11.37 -0.91
N LEU A 82 -8.99 11.48 -2.23
CA LEU A 82 -7.78 11.41 -3.08
C LEU A 82 -6.69 12.43 -2.70
N LEU A 83 -7.06 13.58 -2.10
CA LEU A 83 -6.09 14.57 -1.63
C LEU A 83 -5.15 14.02 -0.54
N THR A 84 -5.52 12.93 0.12
CA THR A 84 -4.63 12.21 1.06
C THR A 84 -3.34 11.75 0.37
N ILE A 85 -3.37 11.45 -0.93
CA ILE A 85 -2.17 11.13 -1.73
C ILE A 85 -1.14 12.26 -1.62
N ARG A 86 -1.56 13.51 -1.85
CA ARG A 86 -0.67 14.67 -1.74
C ARG A 86 -0.18 14.92 -0.31
N ALA A 87 -1.04 14.68 0.68
CA ALA A 87 -0.67 14.81 2.08
C ALA A 87 0.43 13.79 2.45
N LEU A 88 0.28 12.52 2.05
CA LEU A 88 1.29 11.49 2.26
C LEU A 88 2.61 11.81 1.54
N GLN A 89 2.55 12.24 0.27
CA GLN A 89 3.75 12.65 -0.49
C GLN A 89 4.52 13.77 0.22
N LYS A 90 3.80 14.78 0.69
CA LYS A 90 4.40 15.94 1.39
C LYS A 90 5.01 15.55 2.74
N GLU A 91 4.28 14.75 3.53
CA GLU A 91 4.68 14.40 4.88
C GLU A 91 5.86 13.43 4.91
N TYR A 92 5.79 12.36 4.12
CA TYR A 92 6.78 11.28 4.17
C TYR A 92 7.88 11.43 3.10
N ARG A 93 7.74 12.36 2.17
CA ARG A 93 8.69 12.59 1.07
C ARG A 93 9.09 11.30 0.34
N CYS A 94 8.14 10.41 0.17
CA CYS A 94 8.28 9.14 -0.53
C CYS A 94 7.32 9.07 -1.72
N LYS A 95 7.48 8.04 -2.53
CA LYS A 95 6.52 7.70 -3.58
C LYS A 95 5.20 7.29 -2.95
N VAL A 96 4.08 7.69 -3.57
CA VAL A 96 2.73 7.32 -3.14
C VAL A 96 1.93 6.86 -4.34
N GLY A 97 1.41 5.64 -4.27
CA GLY A 97 0.47 5.05 -5.20
C GLY A 97 -0.97 5.13 -4.73
N TYR A 98 -1.88 4.60 -5.52
CA TYR A 98 -3.29 4.45 -5.20
C TYR A 98 -3.72 2.99 -5.32
N SER A 99 -4.39 2.45 -4.30
CA SER A 99 -4.99 1.12 -4.30
C SER A 99 -6.51 1.27 -4.26
N GLY A 100 -7.15 1.07 -5.42
CA GLY A 100 -8.56 1.38 -5.63
C GLY A 100 -9.49 0.19 -5.36
N HIS A 101 -10.54 0.41 -4.56
CA HIS A 101 -11.59 -0.56 -4.24
C HIS A 101 -12.97 -0.12 -4.72
N GLU A 102 -13.03 0.96 -5.49
CA GLU A 102 -14.25 1.45 -6.12
C GLU A 102 -14.71 0.57 -7.28
N VAL A 103 -16.01 0.65 -7.60
CA VAL A 103 -16.57 0.10 -8.84
C VAL A 103 -16.25 1.06 -9.99
N GLY A 104 -15.83 0.51 -11.13
CA GLY A 104 -15.46 1.31 -12.29
C GLY A 104 -14.03 1.87 -12.21
N ILE A 105 -13.71 2.87 -13.03
CA ILE A 105 -12.35 3.39 -13.20
C ILE A 105 -12.22 4.90 -12.96
N ALA A 106 -13.33 5.62 -12.73
CA ALA A 106 -13.32 7.09 -12.66
C ALA A 106 -12.41 7.61 -11.53
N THR A 107 -12.50 7.02 -10.33
CA THR A 107 -11.66 7.40 -9.19
C THR A 107 -10.18 7.08 -9.45
N SER A 108 -9.88 5.94 -10.07
CA SER A 108 -8.52 5.58 -10.46
C SER A 108 -7.92 6.55 -11.49
N LEU A 109 -8.73 6.99 -12.47
CA LEU A 109 -8.32 8.03 -13.42
C LEU A 109 -8.07 9.37 -12.71
N ALA A 110 -8.94 9.77 -11.79
CA ALA A 110 -8.74 10.98 -10.99
C ALA A 110 -7.47 10.90 -10.14
N ALA A 111 -7.19 9.75 -9.53
CA ALA A 111 -5.96 9.52 -8.77
C ALA A 111 -4.71 9.67 -9.63
N SER A 112 -4.75 9.24 -10.90
CA SER A 112 -3.60 9.35 -11.82
C SER A 112 -3.17 10.80 -12.07
N LEU A 113 -4.09 11.77 -11.95
CA LEU A 113 -3.79 13.20 -12.08
C LEU A 113 -3.06 13.78 -10.87
N LEU A 114 -2.91 13.02 -9.79
CA LEU A 114 -2.22 13.43 -8.56
C LEU A 114 -0.76 12.97 -8.51
N ASN A 115 -0.20 12.63 -9.66
CA ASN A 115 1.20 12.20 -9.79
C ASN A 115 1.52 10.97 -8.91
N ILE A 116 0.64 9.97 -8.94
CA ILE A 116 0.86 8.69 -8.26
C ILE A 116 2.00 7.90 -8.91
N SER A 117 2.73 7.13 -8.09
CA SER A 117 3.83 6.27 -8.56
C SER A 117 3.35 4.93 -9.12
N SER A 118 2.21 4.44 -8.62
CA SER A 118 1.63 3.15 -9.01
C SER A 118 0.12 3.15 -8.81
N LEU A 119 -0.55 2.23 -9.51
CA LEU A 119 -1.98 1.98 -9.38
C LEU A 119 -2.20 0.48 -9.17
N GLU A 120 -2.90 0.14 -8.09
CA GLU A 120 -3.29 -1.24 -7.77
C GLU A 120 -4.80 -1.40 -7.89
N ARG A 121 -5.24 -2.48 -8.53
CA ARG A 121 -6.64 -2.88 -8.64
C ARG A 121 -6.81 -4.38 -8.43
N HIS A 122 -7.96 -4.77 -7.93
CA HIS A 122 -8.34 -6.17 -7.87
C HIS A 122 -8.59 -6.75 -9.26
N ILE A 123 -8.20 -8.00 -9.47
CA ILE A 123 -8.47 -8.78 -10.66
C ILE A 123 -9.25 -10.04 -10.28
N THR A 124 -10.17 -10.46 -11.12
CA THR A 124 -10.88 -11.73 -11.00
C THR A 124 -11.03 -12.39 -12.37
N LEU A 125 -11.12 -13.70 -12.39
CA LEU A 125 -11.42 -14.46 -13.62
C LEU A 125 -12.90 -14.39 -13.97
N ASP A 126 -13.77 -14.24 -12.98
CA ASP A 126 -15.21 -14.10 -13.13
C ASP A 126 -15.76 -13.13 -12.09
N ARG A 127 -16.58 -12.16 -12.52
CA ARG A 127 -17.18 -11.17 -11.63
C ARG A 127 -18.29 -11.72 -10.74
N SER A 128 -18.76 -12.93 -11.00
CA SER A 128 -19.74 -13.64 -10.16
C SER A 128 -19.10 -14.36 -8.97
N MET A 129 -17.78 -14.40 -8.90
CA MET A 129 -17.04 -15.03 -7.80
C MET A 129 -17.07 -14.19 -6.53
#